data_47e8d20be65397ee21d562acf2fb3cf1
#
_entry.id   47e8d20be65397ee21d562acf2fb3cf1
#
_cell.length_a   1.000
_cell.length_b   1.000
_cell.length_c   1.000
_cell.angle_alpha   90.00
_cell.angle_beta   90.00
_cell.angle_gamma   90.00
#
_symmetry.space_group_name_H-M   'P 1'
#
loop_
_entity.id
_entity.type
_entity.pdbx_description
1 polymer ?
#
loop_
_entity_poly.entity_id
_entity_poly.type
_entity_poly.pdbx_seq_one_letter_code
_entity_poly.pdbx_strand_id
1 'polypeptide(L)'
;MVYCFLKRNILTSILYTNCVNNERFKIQIYHHFSTMAAVLKHWREAATLLVVAKTSKLIPNGVNGGGLQLAGTGSEQSQYNYKMLMLKRSTKSKFMPNVYVFPGGIAEDADFSAEWLDLYKKFGESESKELLKYLTSAGAGPPMFSRTRDQEFQHIPSELAFRICAIRETFEESGVLIARSIEDKSHLNSDYPRKPVWGTSVPMETQVSDEWRKRVDKNPLEFIKMCRTLNVIPDVWSLSEWTNWLTPVTLSSTGKGARRRYDTAFFMCVVDHLPEAMHDNNETVHLKWIAPDTLLSEYSHSKGLLAPPQVYEVHRLLHFQLVEDLHRFNWDRALNHRVRQYFPVVVGCEDGIVVVYPGDELYPEEPDRIGESPILTVKCSLEDLPKRYPSMNRMVVAGHHWVNTSAGDGQVIPDFEWTFPESLQPKL
;
A
#
# COMPACT_ATOMS: atom_id res chain seq x y z
N MET A 1 24.27 -7.29 -21.79
CA MET A 1 23.94 -8.23 -20.72
C MET A 1 25.18 -8.80 -20.01
N VAL A 2 26.24 -9.15 -20.69
CA VAL A 2 27.51 -9.66 -20.10
C VAL A 2 28.25 -8.61 -19.26
N TYR A 3 28.16 -7.33 -19.60
CA TYR A 3 28.87 -6.24 -18.90
C TYR A 3 28.28 -5.90 -17.49
N CYS A 4 27.00 -6.16 -17.29
CA CYS A 4 26.34 -5.96 -15.98
C CYS A 4 26.62 -7.10 -15.00
N PHE A 5 26.78 -8.32 -15.52
CA PHE A 5 27.10 -9.50 -14.70
C PHE A 5 28.53 -9.47 -14.18
N LEU A 6 29.47 -8.98 -14.99
CA LEU A 6 30.89 -8.84 -14.61
C LEU A 6 31.11 -7.75 -13.55
N LYS A 7 30.39 -6.62 -13.63
CA LYS A 7 30.49 -5.56 -12.62
C LYS A 7 29.96 -5.98 -11.25
N ARG A 8 28.89 -6.79 -11.20
CA ARG A 8 28.35 -7.30 -9.93
C ARG A 8 29.29 -8.30 -9.26
N ASN A 9 29.94 -9.17 -10.03
CA ASN A 9 30.86 -10.16 -9.49
C ASN A 9 32.22 -9.55 -9.08
N ILE A 10 32.69 -8.50 -9.75
CA ILE A 10 33.93 -7.81 -9.40
C ILE A 10 33.77 -6.97 -8.13
N LEU A 11 32.65 -6.26 -7.95
CA LEU A 11 32.37 -5.53 -6.71
C LEU A 11 32.17 -6.47 -5.51
N THR A 12 31.49 -7.61 -5.71
CA THR A 12 31.34 -8.62 -4.67
C THR A 12 32.65 -9.30 -4.31
N SER A 13 33.53 -9.57 -5.29
CA SER A 13 34.85 -10.16 -5.02
C SER A 13 35.82 -9.16 -4.38
N ILE A 14 35.81 -7.88 -4.75
CA ILE A 14 36.67 -6.84 -4.15
C ILE A 14 36.23 -6.55 -2.70
N LEU A 15 34.93 -6.53 -2.43
CA LEU A 15 34.39 -6.42 -1.06
C LEU A 15 34.72 -7.68 -0.24
N TYR A 16 34.64 -8.88 -0.85
CA TYR A 16 34.97 -10.12 -0.17
C TYR A 16 36.47 -10.23 0.18
N THR A 17 37.37 -9.80 -0.71
CA THR A 17 38.79 -9.89 -0.49
C THR A 17 39.30 -8.88 0.55
N ASN A 18 38.70 -7.69 0.63
CA ASN A 18 39.05 -6.69 1.63
C ASN A 18 38.39 -6.90 3.01
N CYS A 19 37.29 -7.65 3.08
CA CYS A 19 36.60 -7.99 4.35
C CYS A 19 37.21 -9.20 5.08
N VAL A 20 37.96 -10.08 4.38
CA VAL A 20 38.45 -11.34 4.96
C VAL A 20 39.48 -11.11 6.05
N ASN A 21 40.16 -9.95 6.08
CA ASN A 21 41.26 -9.69 7.02
C ASN A 21 40.92 -8.76 8.20
N ASN A 22 39.66 -8.37 8.37
CA ASN A 22 39.27 -7.52 9.49
C ASN A 22 38.16 -8.16 10.32
N GLU A 23 38.51 -8.80 11.41
CA GLU A 23 37.58 -9.49 12.33
C GLU A 23 36.51 -8.55 12.90
N ARG A 24 36.81 -7.27 13.13
CA ARG A 24 35.82 -6.28 13.57
C ARG A 24 34.75 -6.02 12.51
N PHE A 25 35.11 -6.02 11.23
CA PHE A 25 34.18 -5.84 10.14
C PHE A 25 33.28 -7.08 9.96
N LYS A 26 33.83 -8.30 10.14
CA LYS A 26 33.03 -9.54 10.15
C LYS A 26 32.03 -9.55 11.29
N ILE A 27 32.43 -9.16 12.49
CA ILE A 27 31.55 -9.08 13.67
C ILE A 27 30.47 -8.04 13.44
N GLN A 28 30.76 -6.90 12.84
CA GLN A 28 29.79 -5.85 12.57
C GLN A 28 28.76 -6.25 11.47
N ILE A 29 29.21 -6.92 10.41
CA ILE A 29 28.32 -7.49 9.38
C ILE A 29 27.47 -8.63 9.97
N TYR A 30 28.05 -9.55 10.74
CA TYR A 30 27.31 -10.62 11.41
C TYR A 30 26.29 -10.08 12.42
N HIS A 31 26.65 -9.05 13.18
CA HIS A 31 25.75 -8.39 14.12
C HIS A 31 24.61 -7.67 13.34
N HIS A 32 24.92 -7.01 12.24
CA HIS A 32 23.93 -6.33 11.41
C HIS A 32 22.94 -7.32 10.74
N PHE A 33 23.44 -8.41 10.17
CA PHE A 33 22.58 -9.47 9.61
C PHE A 33 21.79 -10.23 10.69
N SER A 34 22.40 -10.53 11.82
CA SER A 34 21.72 -11.16 12.97
C SER A 34 20.64 -10.24 13.55
N THR A 35 20.91 -8.94 13.65
CA THR A 35 19.94 -7.95 14.14
C THR A 35 18.81 -7.73 13.14
N MET A 36 19.10 -7.68 11.83
CA MET A 36 18.04 -7.62 10.80
C MET A 36 17.15 -8.86 10.82
N ALA A 37 17.71 -10.06 10.95
CA ALA A 37 16.92 -11.29 11.05
C ALA A 37 16.08 -11.34 12.35
N ALA A 38 16.60 -10.82 13.47
CA ALA A 38 15.86 -10.70 14.72
C ALA A 38 14.73 -9.65 14.63
N VAL A 39 14.98 -8.52 13.96
CA VAL A 39 13.99 -7.46 13.70
C VAL A 39 12.82 -7.99 12.85
N LEU A 40 13.10 -8.80 11.83
CA LEU A 40 12.09 -9.35 10.92
C LEU A 40 11.12 -10.32 11.62
N LYS A 41 11.52 -10.98 12.71
CA LYS A 41 10.63 -11.85 13.51
C LYS A 41 9.47 -11.11 14.19
N HIS A 42 9.50 -9.78 14.28
CA HIS A 42 8.51 -8.98 15.00
C HIS A 42 7.43 -8.38 14.12
N TRP A 43 7.56 -8.42 12.79
CA TRP A 43 6.55 -7.94 11.85
C TRP A 43 5.84 -9.11 11.17
N ARG A 44 4.52 -9.02 11.13
CA ARG A 44 3.69 -9.86 10.27
C ARG A 44 3.62 -9.24 8.90
N GLU A 45 3.76 -10.04 7.87
CA GLU A 45 3.60 -9.61 6.50
C GLU A 45 2.12 -9.51 6.15
N ALA A 46 1.76 -8.46 5.43
CA ALA A 46 0.38 -8.16 5.08
C ALA A 46 0.30 -7.52 3.69
N ALA A 47 -0.89 -7.53 3.11
CA ALA A 47 -1.18 -6.82 1.89
C ALA A 47 -2.48 -6.02 2.02
N THR A 48 -2.52 -4.86 1.36
CA THR A 48 -3.67 -3.96 1.33
C THR A 48 -3.95 -3.56 -0.11
N LEU A 49 -5.22 -3.45 -0.49
CA LEU A 49 -5.65 -3.07 -1.82
C LEU A 49 -6.45 -1.76 -1.79
N LEU A 50 -5.91 -0.74 -2.45
CA LEU A 50 -6.66 0.46 -2.80
C LEU A 50 -7.51 0.15 -4.04
N VAL A 51 -8.77 -0.20 -3.85
CA VAL A 51 -9.70 -0.35 -4.96
C VAL A 51 -10.27 1.02 -5.28
N VAL A 52 -9.97 1.51 -6.48
CA VAL A 52 -10.40 2.81 -6.99
C VAL A 52 -11.35 2.57 -8.16
N ALA A 53 -12.57 3.06 -8.04
CA ALA A 53 -13.61 2.83 -9.05
C ALA A 53 -13.99 4.13 -9.75
N LYS A 54 -14.00 4.10 -11.08
CA LYS A 54 -14.48 5.21 -11.91
C LYS A 54 -15.97 5.47 -11.64
N THR A 55 -16.34 6.74 -11.59
CA THR A 55 -17.74 7.17 -11.52
C THR A 55 -18.12 7.93 -12.78
N SER A 56 -19.38 7.77 -13.23
CA SER A 56 -19.91 8.37 -14.47
C SER A 56 -20.13 9.89 -14.38
N LYS A 57 -19.58 10.59 -13.42
CA LYS A 57 -19.74 12.04 -13.33
C LYS A 57 -18.90 12.74 -14.38
N LEU A 58 -19.58 13.33 -15.34
CA LEU A 58 -19.03 14.38 -16.20
C LEU A 58 -18.63 15.55 -15.31
N ILE A 59 -17.37 15.95 -15.35
CA ILE A 59 -16.96 17.26 -14.83
C ILE A 59 -17.71 18.30 -15.68
N PRO A 60 -18.44 19.24 -15.09
CA PRO A 60 -19.03 20.32 -15.88
C PRO A 60 -17.94 21.04 -16.65
N ASN A 61 -17.98 21.04 -17.97
CA ASN A 61 -17.08 21.81 -18.79
C ASN A 61 -17.25 23.30 -18.44
N GLY A 62 -16.20 23.88 -17.88
CA GLY A 62 -15.97 25.33 -17.90
C GLY A 62 -16.48 26.08 -16.68
N VAL A 63 -15.56 26.39 -15.78
CA VAL A 63 -15.40 27.79 -15.31
C VAL A 63 -13.90 28.03 -15.08
N ASN A 64 -13.36 28.98 -15.82
CA ASN A 64 -12.05 29.57 -15.58
C ASN A 64 -12.04 30.30 -14.23
N GLY A 65 -11.01 30.07 -13.45
CA GLY A 65 -10.48 31.09 -12.53
C GLY A 65 -10.91 31.00 -11.08
N GLY A 66 -9.95 30.74 -10.22
CA GLY A 66 -9.85 31.42 -8.94
C GLY A 66 -10.32 30.67 -7.71
N GLY A 67 -9.36 30.33 -6.85
CA GLY A 67 -9.55 30.30 -5.39
C GLY A 67 -10.20 29.07 -4.80
N LEU A 68 -9.44 28.35 -3.99
CA LEU A 68 -9.96 27.41 -2.98
C LEU A 68 -10.95 28.14 -2.06
N GLN A 69 -12.24 28.02 -2.32
CA GLN A 69 -13.26 28.34 -1.33
C GLN A 69 -13.62 27.05 -0.59
N LEU A 70 -13.35 27.05 0.70
CA LEU A 70 -13.95 26.11 1.65
C LEU A 70 -15.46 26.42 1.69
N ALA A 71 -16.24 25.63 0.95
CA ALA A 71 -17.67 25.82 0.85
C ALA A 71 -18.41 25.10 1.98
N GLY A 72 -19.39 25.77 2.51
CA GLY A 72 -20.25 25.33 3.60
C GLY A 72 -21.36 24.37 3.15
N THR A 73 -21.90 23.68 4.11
CA THR A 73 -23.04 22.77 4.19
C THR A 73 -24.09 22.83 3.07
N GLY A 74 -23.87 22.08 2.01
CA GLY A 74 -24.84 21.76 0.97
C GLY A 74 -24.26 20.62 0.15
N SER A 75 -25.05 19.69 -0.36
CA SER A 75 -24.65 18.47 -1.06
C SER A 75 -23.62 18.72 -2.18
N GLU A 76 -22.36 18.94 -1.80
CA GLU A 76 -21.28 19.29 -2.73
C GLU A 76 -20.90 18.06 -3.54
N GLN A 77 -20.98 18.22 -4.83
CA GLN A 77 -20.47 17.22 -5.76
C GLN A 77 -18.95 17.25 -5.71
N SER A 78 -18.33 16.12 -5.27
CA SER A 78 -16.90 15.94 -5.32
C SER A 78 -16.34 16.27 -6.71
N GLN A 79 -15.18 16.91 -6.75
CA GLN A 79 -14.46 17.23 -8.00
C GLN A 79 -13.77 16.00 -8.62
N TYR A 80 -13.78 14.85 -7.94
CA TYR A 80 -13.14 13.61 -8.38
C TYR A 80 -14.12 12.74 -9.20
N ASN A 81 -13.66 12.20 -10.34
CA ASN A 81 -14.44 11.27 -11.16
C ASN A 81 -14.29 9.82 -10.69
N TYR A 82 -13.88 9.60 -9.45
CA TYR A 82 -13.72 8.27 -8.86
C TYR A 82 -14.02 8.24 -7.37
N LYS A 83 -14.20 7.04 -6.87
CA LYS A 83 -14.33 6.75 -5.45
C LYS A 83 -13.41 5.59 -5.08
N MET A 84 -12.99 5.55 -3.84
CA MET A 84 -12.22 4.46 -3.26
C MET A 84 -13.05 3.67 -2.27
N LEU A 85 -12.79 2.37 -2.18
CA LEU A 85 -13.42 1.46 -1.23
C LEU A 85 -12.80 1.64 0.15
N MET A 86 -13.63 1.93 1.14
CA MET A 86 -13.23 2.06 2.54
C MET A 86 -14.09 1.17 3.43
N LEU A 87 -13.43 0.49 4.36
CA LEU A 87 -14.06 -0.41 5.33
C LEU A 87 -13.90 0.14 6.74
N LYS A 88 -14.94 0.11 7.54
CA LYS A 88 -14.87 0.51 8.94
C LYS A 88 -14.64 -0.71 9.83
N ARG A 89 -13.53 -0.71 10.55
CA ARG A 89 -13.20 -1.80 11.48
C ARG A 89 -14.17 -1.84 12.64
N SER A 90 -14.46 -3.06 13.09
CA SER A 90 -15.28 -3.31 14.27
C SER A 90 -14.68 -2.65 15.51
N THR A 91 -15.53 -2.20 16.43
CA THR A 91 -15.12 -1.71 17.77
C THR A 91 -14.42 -2.80 18.60
N LYS A 92 -14.62 -4.08 18.26
CA LYS A 92 -13.97 -5.24 18.88
C LYS A 92 -12.60 -5.56 18.29
N SER A 93 -12.19 -4.89 17.22
CA SER A 93 -10.90 -5.12 16.59
C SER A 93 -9.75 -4.87 17.56
N LYS A 94 -8.81 -5.83 17.65
CA LYS A 94 -7.62 -5.75 18.52
C LYS A 94 -6.59 -4.72 18.05
N PHE A 95 -6.67 -4.29 16.80
CA PHE A 95 -5.75 -3.31 16.21
C PHE A 95 -6.57 -2.20 15.56
N MET A 96 -6.38 -0.96 16.00
CA MET A 96 -7.06 0.24 15.51
C MET A 96 -8.59 0.06 15.34
N PRO A 97 -9.35 -0.11 16.42
CA PRO A 97 -10.81 -0.27 16.33
C PRO A 97 -11.50 1.01 15.87
N ASN A 98 -12.68 0.86 15.22
CA ASN A 98 -13.57 1.96 14.85
C ASN A 98 -13.00 2.99 13.85
N VAL A 99 -11.95 2.64 13.08
CA VAL A 99 -11.38 3.48 12.02
C VAL A 99 -11.72 2.93 10.65
N TYR A 100 -11.72 3.81 9.64
CA TYR A 100 -11.77 3.41 8.24
C TYR A 100 -10.38 3.04 7.73
N VAL A 101 -10.31 1.94 7.00
CA VAL A 101 -9.12 1.40 6.37
C VAL A 101 -9.42 0.97 4.94
N PHE A 102 -8.41 0.83 4.10
CA PHE A 102 -8.53 0.08 2.86
C PHE A 102 -8.62 -1.42 3.18
N PRO A 103 -9.27 -2.24 2.32
CA PRO A 103 -9.28 -3.69 2.47
C PRO A 103 -7.86 -4.26 2.58
N GLY A 104 -7.68 -5.24 3.43
CA GLY A 104 -6.40 -5.92 3.55
C GLY A 104 -6.16 -6.60 4.88
N GLY A 105 -5.26 -7.58 4.87
CA GLY A 105 -4.92 -8.37 6.04
C GLY A 105 -3.60 -9.11 5.92
N ILE A 106 -3.44 -10.15 6.71
CA ILE A 106 -2.19 -10.90 6.86
C ILE A 106 -2.04 -11.87 5.68
N ALA A 107 -0.83 -11.95 5.15
CA ALA A 107 -0.51 -12.98 4.17
C ALA A 107 -0.47 -14.36 4.85
N GLU A 108 -1.20 -15.29 4.29
CA GLU A 108 -1.35 -16.66 4.80
C GLU A 108 -0.60 -17.65 3.89
N ASP A 109 -0.29 -18.83 4.40
CA ASP A 109 0.41 -19.89 3.68
C ASP A 109 -0.29 -20.24 2.35
N ALA A 110 -1.61 -20.16 2.34
CA ALA A 110 -2.43 -20.37 1.15
C ALA A 110 -2.15 -19.40 0.01
N ASP A 111 -1.74 -18.18 0.32
CA ASP A 111 -1.39 -17.18 -0.68
C ASP A 111 -0.10 -17.54 -1.42
N PHE A 112 0.78 -18.34 -0.80
CA PHE A 112 2.04 -18.86 -1.35
C PHE A 112 1.93 -20.26 -1.95
N SER A 113 0.74 -20.86 -2.00
CA SER A 113 0.55 -22.23 -2.50
C SER A 113 0.97 -22.40 -3.94
N ALA A 114 1.67 -23.49 -4.24
CA ALA A 114 2.02 -23.90 -5.61
C ALA A 114 0.80 -24.12 -6.50
N GLU A 115 -0.37 -24.40 -5.92
CA GLU A 115 -1.62 -24.58 -6.65
C GLU A 115 -2.04 -23.36 -7.48
N TRP A 116 -1.58 -22.17 -7.11
CA TRP A 116 -1.78 -20.97 -7.90
C TRP A 116 -1.12 -21.05 -9.27
N LEU A 117 0.11 -21.60 -9.35
CA LEU A 117 0.77 -21.79 -10.66
C LEU A 117 -0.03 -22.70 -11.58
N ASP A 118 -0.69 -23.73 -11.03
CA ASP A 118 -1.52 -24.62 -11.83
C ASP A 118 -2.77 -23.92 -12.34
N LEU A 119 -3.36 -23.06 -11.53
CA LEU A 119 -4.49 -22.24 -11.95
C LEU A 119 -4.09 -21.24 -13.05
N TYR A 120 -2.96 -20.55 -12.88
CA TYR A 120 -2.44 -19.59 -13.87
C TYR A 120 -2.01 -20.30 -15.17
N LYS A 121 -1.45 -21.51 -15.12
CA LYS A 121 -1.15 -22.31 -16.31
C LYS A 121 -2.40 -22.69 -17.12
N LYS A 122 -3.54 -22.93 -16.45
CA LYS A 122 -4.82 -23.15 -17.15
C LYS A 122 -5.30 -21.91 -17.89
N PHE A 123 -5.04 -20.71 -17.37
CA PHE A 123 -5.28 -19.48 -18.08
C PHE A 123 -4.44 -19.37 -19.35
N GLY A 124 -3.17 -19.78 -19.30
CA GLY A 124 -2.26 -19.86 -20.44
C GLY A 124 -0.82 -20.00 -19.97
N GLU A 125 -0.08 -20.94 -20.55
CA GLU A 125 1.30 -21.20 -20.12
C GLU A 125 2.24 -20.04 -20.52
N SER A 126 2.07 -19.48 -21.71
CA SER A 126 2.85 -18.34 -22.20
C SER A 126 2.55 -17.08 -21.37
N GLU A 127 1.27 -16.80 -21.17
CA GLU A 127 0.78 -15.63 -20.42
C GLU A 127 1.23 -15.67 -18.97
N SER A 128 1.22 -16.85 -18.36
CA SER A 128 1.72 -17.05 -16.99
C SER A 128 3.22 -16.81 -16.88
N LYS A 129 4.00 -17.28 -17.84
CA LYS A 129 5.45 -17.04 -17.89
C LYS A 129 5.76 -15.55 -18.05
N GLU A 130 5.06 -14.86 -18.95
CA GLU A 130 5.22 -13.43 -19.16
C GLU A 130 4.81 -12.63 -17.90
N LEU A 131 3.71 -13.00 -17.24
CA LEU A 131 3.31 -12.41 -15.96
C LEU A 131 4.41 -12.55 -14.91
N LEU A 132 4.88 -13.77 -14.66
CA LEU A 132 5.92 -14.02 -13.66
C LEU A 132 7.20 -13.25 -13.98
N LYS A 133 7.61 -13.26 -15.24
CA LYS A 133 8.75 -12.47 -15.70
C LYS A 133 8.56 -10.97 -15.46
N TYR A 134 7.38 -10.43 -15.75
CA TYR A 134 7.05 -9.03 -15.47
C TYR A 134 7.11 -8.73 -13.98
N LEU A 135 6.43 -9.50 -13.14
CA LEU A 135 6.38 -9.28 -11.69
C LEU A 135 7.77 -9.31 -11.04
N THR A 136 8.64 -10.22 -11.49
CA THR A 136 9.97 -10.42 -10.89
C THR A 136 11.08 -9.58 -11.53
N SER A 137 10.85 -9.03 -12.75
CA SER A 137 11.89 -8.30 -13.49
C SER A 137 12.07 -6.86 -13.01
N ALA A 138 11.04 -6.25 -12.48
CA ALA A 138 11.05 -4.83 -12.14
C ALA A 138 12.07 -4.48 -11.04
N GLY A 139 12.41 -5.41 -10.15
CA GLY A 139 13.38 -5.20 -9.06
C GLY A 139 13.02 -4.03 -8.12
N ALA A 140 11.80 -3.51 -8.27
CA ALA A 140 11.32 -2.26 -7.77
C ALA A 140 10.27 -2.43 -6.65
N GLY A 141 9.86 -3.68 -6.38
CA GLY A 141 8.87 -3.98 -5.37
C GLY A 141 9.32 -3.66 -3.94
N PRO A 142 8.40 -3.72 -2.97
CA PRO A 142 8.69 -3.57 -1.56
C PRO A 142 9.84 -4.47 -1.10
N PRO A 143 10.67 -4.03 -0.13
CA PRO A 143 11.78 -4.83 0.40
C PRO A 143 11.36 -6.22 0.89
N MET A 144 10.12 -6.37 1.35
CA MET A 144 9.56 -7.63 1.81
C MET A 144 9.49 -8.72 0.73
N PHE A 145 9.43 -8.35 -0.56
CA PHE A 145 9.36 -9.34 -1.65
C PHE A 145 10.67 -10.09 -1.85
N SER A 146 11.82 -9.47 -1.54
CA SER A 146 13.14 -10.08 -1.69
C SER A 146 13.62 -10.86 -0.46
N ARG A 147 12.78 -11.03 0.57
CA ARG A 147 13.14 -11.80 1.76
C ARG A 147 13.30 -13.27 1.43
N THR A 148 14.30 -13.88 2.07
CA THR A 148 14.42 -15.34 2.08
C THR A 148 13.27 -15.94 2.87
N ARG A 149 12.56 -16.88 2.27
CA ARG A 149 11.43 -17.61 2.87
C ARG A 149 11.80 -19.06 3.11
N ASP A 150 11.08 -19.71 4.00
CA ASP A 150 11.17 -21.14 4.17
C ASP A 150 10.78 -21.87 2.87
N GLN A 151 11.31 -23.07 2.66
CA GLN A 151 11.19 -23.77 1.38
C GLN A 151 9.73 -23.95 0.91
N GLU A 152 8.82 -24.12 1.85
CA GLU A 152 7.38 -24.25 1.60
C GLU A 152 6.71 -23.01 1.05
N PHE A 153 7.33 -21.81 1.21
CA PHE A 153 6.84 -20.53 0.70
C PHE A 153 7.63 -20.01 -0.51
N GLN A 154 8.46 -20.84 -1.11
CA GLN A 154 9.26 -20.48 -2.28
C GLN A 154 8.66 -20.98 -3.60
N HIS A 155 7.47 -21.60 -3.57
CA HIS A 155 6.84 -22.18 -4.77
C HIS A 155 6.39 -21.14 -5.78
N ILE A 156 6.00 -19.95 -5.30
CA ILE A 156 5.62 -18.83 -6.15
C ILE A 156 6.39 -17.55 -5.72
N PRO A 157 6.63 -16.60 -6.64
CA PRO A 157 7.22 -15.32 -6.27
C PRO A 157 6.39 -14.56 -5.24
N SER A 158 7.06 -13.88 -4.31
CA SER A 158 6.39 -13.05 -3.31
C SER A 158 5.49 -11.98 -3.96
N GLU A 159 5.94 -11.41 -5.07
CA GLU A 159 5.20 -10.43 -5.86
C GLU A 159 3.81 -10.94 -6.29
N LEU A 160 3.71 -12.22 -6.62
CA LEU A 160 2.45 -12.87 -6.95
C LEU A 160 1.63 -13.15 -5.67
N ALA A 161 2.27 -13.74 -4.66
CA ALA A 161 1.60 -14.14 -3.41
C ALA A 161 0.94 -12.95 -2.70
N PHE A 162 1.62 -11.81 -2.58
CA PHE A 162 1.04 -10.63 -1.94
C PHE A 162 -0.08 -9.96 -2.76
N ARG A 163 -0.07 -10.07 -4.08
CA ARG A 163 -1.22 -9.64 -4.90
C ARG A 163 -2.43 -10.54 -4.68
N ILE A 164 -2.22 -11.85 -4.60
CA ILE A 164 -3.27 -12.81 -4.27
C ILE A 164 -3.84 -12.52 -2.88
N CYS A 165 -2.98 -12.33 -1.87
CA CYS A 165 -3.39 -11.92 -0.53
C CYS A 165 -4.26 -10.67 -0.55
N ALA A 166 -3.84 -9.60 -1.25
CA ALA A 166 -4.59 -8.36 -1.34
C ALA A 166 -5.99 -8.55 -1.96
N ILE A 167 -6.11 -9.40 -2.98
CA ILE A 167 -7.39 -9.72 -3.62
C ILE A 167 -8.25 -10.60 -2.69
N ARG A 168 -7.67 -11.61 -2.05
CA ARG A 168 -8.38 -12.50 -1.11
C ARG A 168 -8.98 -11.70 0.04
N GLU A 169 -8.18 -10.89 0.72
CA GLU A 169 -8.62 -10.05 1.83
C GLU A 169 -9.71 -9.06 1.39
N THR A 170 -9.56 -8.46 0.20
CA THR A 170 -10.58 -7.58 -0.36
C THR A 170 -11.90 -8.32 -0.54
N PHE A 171 -11.87 -9.55 -1.04
CA PHE A 171 -13.06 -10.39 -1.18
C PHE A 171 -13.65 -10.76 0.19
N GLU A 172 -12.85 -11.21 1.13
CA GLU A 172 -13.31 -11.58 2.49
C GLU A 172 -14.00 -10.42 3.20
N GLU A 173 -13.40 -9.24 3.17
CA GLU A 173 -13.90 -8.09 3.92
C GLU A 173 -15.04 -7.34 3.21
N SER A 174 -15.10 -7.35 1.87
CA SER A 174 -16.06 -6.53 1.10
C SER A 174 -16.94 -7.28 0.10
N GLY A 175 -16.67 -8.55 -0.17
CA GLY A 175 -17.35 -9.30 -1.24
C GLY A 175 -16.90 -8.91 -2.66
N VAL A 176 -16.03 -7.91 -2.81
CA VAL A 176 -15.51 -7.48 -4.11
C VAL A 176 -14.42 -8.45 -4.58
N LEU A 177 -14.73 -9.26 -5.60
CA LEU A 177 -13.78 -10.20 -6.19
C LEU A 177 -13.10 -9.59 -7.41
N ILE A 178 -11.87 -9.13 -7.26
CA ILE A 178 -11.02 -8.67 -8.37
C ILE A 178 -10.46 -9.89 -9.08
N ALA A 179 -11.15 -10.31 -10.14
CA ALA A 179 -10.83 -11.53 -10.87
C ALA A 179 -11.32 -11.44 -12.32
N ARG A 180 -10.83 -12.36 -13.16
CA ARG A 180 -11.22 -12.52 -14.56
C ARG A 180 -11.68 -13.94 -14.84
N SER A 181 -12.54 -14.12 -15.82
CA SER A 181 -12.76 -15.45 -16.40
C SER A 181 -11.43 -16.02 -16.87
N ILE A 182 -11.23 -17.31 -16.68
CA ILE A 182 -10.02 -18.01 -17.15
C ILE A 182 -9.84 -17.94 -18.67
N GLU A 183 -10.92 -17.64 -19.39
CA GLU A 183 -10.96 -17.48 -20.85
C GLU A 183 -10.74 -16.03 -21.31
N ASP A 184 -10.87 -15.04 -20.41
CA ASP A 184 -10.73 -13.64 -20.76
C ASP A 184 -9.25 -13.20 -20.81
N LYS A 185 -8.72 -13.10 -22.01
CA LYS A 185 -7.36 -12.61 -22.30
C LYS A 185 -7.33 -11.19 -22.88
N SER A 186 -8.42 -10.47 -22.82
CA SER A 186 -8.58 -9.15 -23.43
C SER A 186 -7.57 -8.10 -22.95
N HIS A 187 -7.10 -8.22 -21.70
CA HIS A 187 -6.10 -7.35 -21.09
C HIS A 187 -4.66 -7.62 -21.55
N LEU A 188 -4.40 -8.80 -22.13
CA LEU A 188 -3.09 -9.22 -22.66
C LEU A 188 -2.95 -8.79 -24.11
N ASN A 189 -3.03 -7.47 -24.35
CA ASN A 189 -2.77 -6.92 -25.67
C ASN A 189 -1.26 -6.72 -25.90
N SER A 190 -0.87 -6.36 -27.13
CA SER A 190 0.53 -6.12 -27.51
C SER A 190 1.24 -5.02 -26.72
N ASP A 191 0.47 -4.21 -26.00
CA ASP A 191 0.97 -3.08 -25.21
C ASP A 191 1.22 -3.41 -23.74
N TYR A 192 0.80 -4.60 -23.25
CA TYR A 192 1.13 -5.02 -21.88
C TYR A 192 2.63 -5.29 -21.74
N PRO A 193 3.31 -4.86 -20.68
CA PRO A 193 2.83 -4.04 -19.55
C PRO A 193 2.97 -2.51 -19.74
N ARG A 194 3.17 -2.03 -20.96
CA ARG A 194 3.42 -0.61 -21.23
C ARG A 194 2.22 0.30 -20.95
N LYS A 195 1.01 -0.26 -20.99
CA LYS A 195 -0.23 0.48 -20.67
C LYS A 195 -0.88 -0.06 -19.41
N PRO A 196 -1.51 0.82 -18.62
CA PRO A 196 -2.26 0.41 -17.45
C PRO A 196 -3.37 -0.60 -17.78
N VAL A 197 -3.49 -1.62 -16.94
CA VAL A 197 -4.57 -2.62 -17.03
C VAL A 197 -5.66 -2.24 -16.04
N TRP A 198 -6.88 -2.05 -16.56
CA TRP A 198 -8.06 -1.86 -15.73
C TRP A 198 -8.47 -3.18 -15.09
N GLY A 199 -8.74 -3.13 -13.78
CA GLY A 199 -9.19 -4.28 -13.03
C GLY A 199 -10.61 -4.68 -13.42
N THR A 200 -10.85 -5.97 -13.33
CA THR A 200 -12.17 -6.55 -13.53
C THR A 200 -12.70 -7.10 -12.22
N SER A 201 -13.95 -6.79 -11.88
CA SER A 201 -14.63 -7.42 -10.76
C SER A 201 -15.65 -8.44 -11.28
N VAL A 202 -15.70 -9.61 -10.64
CA VAL A 202 -16.67 -10.66 -10.97
C VAL A 202 -17.90 -10.46 -10.10
N PRO A 203 -19.07 -10.13 -10.68
CA PRO A 203 -20.30 -10.03 -9.92
C PRO A 203 -20.72 -11.40 -9.40
N MET A 204 -21.26 -11.44 -8.20
CA MET A 204 -21.69 -12.66 -7.56
C MET A 204 -23.02 -12.43 -6.82
N GLU A 205 -23.93 -13.40 -6.91
CA GLU A 205 -25.14 -13.33 -6.08
C GLU A 205 -24.78 -13.26 -4.60
N THR A 206 -25.48 -12.43 -3.85
CA THR A 206 -25.21 -12.14 -2.44
C THR A 206 -25.03 -13.41 -1.61
N GLN A 207 -25.95 -14.36 -1.73
CA GLN A 207 -25.91 -15.60 -0.95
C GLN A 207 -24.67 -16.43 -1.27
N VAL A 208 -24.31 -16.55 -2.55
CA VAL A 208 -23.11 -17.27 -3.01
C VAL A 208 -21.85 -16.60 -2.52
N SER A 209 -21.80 -15.25 -2.59
CA SER A 209 -20.70 -14.46 -2.06
C SER A 209 -20.51 -14.68 -0.57
N ASP A 210 -21.59 -14.61 0.22
CA ASP A 210 -21.52 -14.79 1.68
C ASP A 210 -21.10 -16.20 2.09
N GLU A 211 -21.51 -17.23 1.35
CA GLU A 211 -21.09 -18.61 1.59
C GLU A 211 -19.57 -18.77 1.35
N TRP A 212 -19.05 -18.26 0.25
CA TRP A 212 -17.63 -18.32 -0.05
C TRP A 212 -16.81 -17.49 0.91
N ARG A 213 -17.24 -16.28 1.27
CA ARG A 213 -16.55 -15.41 2.25
C ARG A 213 -16.39 -16.14 3.59
N LYS A 214 -17.44 -16.76 4.13
CA LYS A 214 -17.38 -17.55 5.36
C LYS A 214 -16.46 -18.75 5.28
N ARG A 215 -16.32 -19.35 4.11
CA ARG A 215 -15.41 -20.49 3.89
C ARG A 215 -13.97 -20.01 3.83
N VAL A 216 -13.71 -18.94 3.09
CA VAL A 216 -12.36 -18.36 2.90
C VAL A 216 -11.84 -17.80 4.22
N ASP A 217 -12.66 -17.04 4.99
CA ASP A 217 -12.32 -16.53 6.33
C ASP A 217 -11.89 -17.65 7.30
N LYS A 218 -12.53 -18.81 7.22
CA LYS A 218 -12.15 -19.98 8.04
C LYS A 218 -10.91 -20.70 7.55
N ASN A 219 -10.70 -20.74 6.26
CA ASN A 219 -9.60 -21.47 5.62
C ASN A 219 -9.23 -20.79 4.29
N PRO A 220 -8.12 -20.01 4.25
CA PRO A 220 -7.67 -19.30 3.05
C PRO A 220 -7.47 -20.18 1.82
N LEU A 221 -7.23 -21.49 1.95
CA LEU A 221 -7.17 -22.43 0.82
C LEU A 221 -8.50 -22.56 0.07
N GLU A 222 -9.62 -22.21 0.70
CA GLU A 222 -10.92 -22.20 0.02
C GLU A 222 -10.99 -21.12 -1.07
N PHE A 223 -10.12 -20.08 -1.02
CA PHE A 223 -10.04 -19.07 -2.07
C PHE A 223 -9.61 -19.67 -3.42
N ILE A 224 -8.60 -20.57 -3.42
CA ILE A 224 -8.20 -21.29 -4.64
C ILE A 224 -9.34 -22.17 -5.15
N LYS A 225 -10.03 -22.87 -4.25
CA LYS A 225 -11.16 -23.72 -4.61
C LYS A 225 -12.32 -22.92 -5.19
N MET A 226 -12.61 -21.76 -4.62
CA MET A 226 -13.59 -20.82 -5.15
C MET A 226 -13.23 -20.40 -6.58
N CYS A 227 -12.01 -19.97 -6.81
CA CYS A 227 -11.54 -19.57 -8.13
C CYS A 227 -11.70 -20.68 -9.17
N ARG A 228 -11.36 -21.93 -8.79
CA ARG A 228 -11.55 -23.12 -9.64
C ARG A 228 -13.03 -23.39 -9.92
N THR A 229 -13.88 -23.29 -8.89
CA THR A 229 -15.34 -23.55 -9.01
C THR A 229 -16.03 -22.54 -9.91
N LEU A 230 -15.65 -21.26 -9.78
CA LEU A 230 -16.20 -20.15 -10.56
C LEU A 230 -15.55 -20.01 -11.94
N ASN A 231 -14.55 -20.80 -12.26
CA ASN A 231 -13.75 -20.71 -13.49
C ASN A 231 -13.13 -19.31 -13.68
N VAL A 232 -12.59 -18.75 -12.61
CA VAL A 232 -11.96 -17.44 -12.58
C VAL A 232 -10.53 -17.52 -12.07
N ILE A 233 -9.76 -16.44 -12.31
CA ILE A 233 -8.40 -16.27 -11.86
C ILE A 233 -8.26 -14.88 -11.23
N PRO A 234 -7.58 -14.73 -10.07
CA PRO A 234 -7.31 -13.41 -9.49
C PRO A 234 -6.62 -12.49 -10.50
N ASP A 235 -7.15 -11.26 -10.67
CA ASP A 235 -6.67 -10.31 -11.67
C ASP A 235 -5.42 -9.55 -11.20
N VAL A 236 -4.35 -10.29 -10.95
CA VAL A 236 -3.07 -9.73 -10.46
C VAL A 236 -2.40 -8.81 -11.46
N TRP A 237 -2.77 -8.87 -12.75
CA TRP A 237 -2.28 -7.97 -13.81
C TRP A 237 -2.71 -6.52 -13.61
N SER A 238 -3.86 -6.31 -12.99
CA SER A 238 -4.41 -4.98 -12.76
C SER A 238 -3.90 -4.33 -11.47
N LEU A 239 -3.12 -5.06 -10.66
CA LEU A 239 -2.56 -4.55 -9.41
C LEU A 239 -1.15 -3.99 -9.65
N SER A 240 -0.97 -2.71 -9.38
CA SER A 240 0.35 -2.07 -9.33
C SER A 240 0.74 -1.73 -7.90
N GLU A 241 2.02 -1.85 -7.57
CA GLU A 241 2.52 -1.49 -6.24
C GLU A 241 2.32 0.00 -5.99
N TRP A 242 1.72 0.33 -4.84
CA TRP A 242 1.47 1.71 -4.43
C TRP A 242 2.48 2.19 -3.39
N THR A 243 2.57 1.54 -2.24
CA THR A 243 3.52 1.84 -1.16
C THR A 243 3.82 0.60 -0.34
N ASN A 244 4.77 0.72 0.58
CA ASN A 244 5.01 -0.28 1.61
C ASN A 244 5.08 0.41 2.97
N TRP A 245 4.26 -0.03 3.91
CA TRP A 245 4.17 0.55 5.25
C TRP A 245 4.69 -0.39 6.31
N LEU A 246 5.63 0.10 7.10
CA LEU A 246 6.17 -0.63 8.25
C LEU A 246 5.67 0.01 9.55
N THR A 247 5.02 -0.76 10.42
CA THR A 247 4.51 -0.25 11.71
C THR A 247 5.66 0.23 12.59
N PRO A 248 5.63 1.46 13.14
CA PRO A 248 6.70 1.98 13.98
C PRO A 248 6.80 1.25 15.33
N VAL A 249 8.00 1.25 15.90
CA VAL A 249 8.32 0.57 17.15
C VAL A 249 7.84 1.36 18.37
N THR A 250 8.03 2.66 18.35
CA THR A 250 7.93 3.56 19.50
C THR A 250 6.52 3.79 20.05
N LEU A 251 5.46 3.59 19.27
CA LEU A 251 4.09 3.67 19.76
C LEU A 251 3.70 2.46 20.64
N SER A 252 4.64 1.55 20.87
CA SER A 252 4.42 0.26 21.52
C SER A 252 4.96 0.14 22.96
N SER A 253 5.70 1.11 23.49
CA SER A 253 6.57 0.88 24.66
C SER A 253 5.93 1.00 26.05
N THR A 254 4.63 1.17 26.20
CA THR A 254 4.00 1.37 27.51
C THR A 254 3.15 0.20 28.00
N GLY A 255 3.49 -1.06 27.71
CA GLY A 255 2.72 -2.17 28.28
C GLY A 255 3.24 -3.56 27.92
N LYS A 256 3.21 -4.47 28.90
CA LYS A 256 3.51 -5.90 28.79
C LYS A 256 2.63 -6.58 27.73
N GLY A 257 3.11 -6.65 26.50
CA GLY A 257 2.47 -7.36 25.39
C GLY A 257 3.12 -6.94 24.09
N ALA A 258 3.76 -7.86 23.37
CA ALA A 258 4.28 -7.61 22.05
C ALA A 258 3.16 -7.07 21.17
N ARG A 259 3.16 -5.75 20.90
CA ARG A 259 2.19 -5.15 19.98
C ARG A 259 2.44 -5.71 18.60
N ARG A 260 1.37 -6.06 17.92
CA ARG A 260 1.43 -6.58 16.55
C ARG A 260 1.96 -5.49 15.63
N ARG A 261 3.03 -5.79 14.91
CA ARG A 261 3.63 -4.94 13.90
C ARG A 261 3.39 -5.56 12.54
N TYR A 262 3.17 -4.73 11.54
CA TYR A 262 2.90 -5.16 10.18
C TYR A 262 3.87 -4.52 9.22
N ASP A 263 4.37 -5.32 8.30
CA ASP A 263 5.03 -4.91 7.08
C ASP A 263 4.04 -5.14 5.94
N THR A 264 3.47 -4.07 5.42
CA THR A 264 2.30 -4.15 4.56
C THR A 264 2.61 -3.61 3.17
N ALA A 265 2.49 -4.47 2.16
CA ALA A 265 2.51 -4.06 0.77
C ALA A 265 1.14 -3.47 0.39
N PHE A 266 1.13 -2.23 -0.09
CA PHE A 266 -0.06 -1.56 -0.61
C PHE A 266 -0.06 -1.65 -2.12
N PHE A 267 -1.14 -2.18 -2.68
CA PHE A 267 -1.40 -2.21 -4.10
C PHE A 267 -2.55 -1.27 -4.45
N MET A 268 -2.59 -0.83 -5.70
CA MET A 268 -3.73 -0.12 -6.27
C MET A 268 -4.29 -0.93 -7.43
N CYS A 269 -5.61 -1.03 -7.46
CA CYS A 269 -6.38 -1.56 -8.59
C CYS A 269 -7.45 -0.53 -8.98
N VAL A 270 -7.47 -0.17 -10.25
CA VAL A 270 -8.46 0.76 -10.80
C VAL A 270 -9.47 -0.02 -11.63
N VAL A 271 -10.75 0.11 -11.29
CA VAL A 271 -11.88 -0.51 -12.01
C VAL A 271 -12.73 0.55 -12.70
N ASP A 272 -13.35 0.19 -13.81
CA ASP A 272 -14.11 1.12 -14.68
C ASP A 272 -15.53 1.43 -14.19
N HIS A 273 -16.01 0.72 -13.19
CA HIS A 273 -17.31 0.90 -12.56
C HIS A 273 -17.24 0.60 -11.07
N LEU A 274 -18.26 0.98 -10.33
CA LEU A 274 -18.39 0.67 -8.89
C LEU A 274 -18.88 -0.77 -8.73
N PRO A 275 -18.05 -1.70 -8.23
CA PRO A 275 -18.51 -3.04 -7.87
C PRO A 275 -19.53 -2.99 -6.73
N GLU A 276 -20.49 -3.93 -6.74
CA GLU A 276 -21.31 -4.18 -5.57
C GLU A 276 -20.42 -4.69 -4.42
N ALA A 277 -20.61 -4.09 -3.25
CA ALA A 277 -19.78 -4.39 -2.09
C ALA A 277 -20.63 -4.43 -0.82
N MET A 278 -20.34 -5.39 0.05
CA MET A 278 -21.02 -5.58 1.33
C MET A 278 -20.01 -5.94 2.42
N HIS A 279 -20.12 -5.30 3.59
CA HIS A 279 -19.27 -5.65 4.74
C HIS A 279 -19.60 -7.07 5.28
N ASP A 280 -18.64 -7.66 5.99
CA ASP A 280 -18.74 -9.03 6.51
C ASP A 280 -19.53 -9.14 7.84
N ASN A 281 -19.85 -8.02 8.48
CA ASN A 281 -20.47 -7.93 9.82
C ASN A 281 -19.64 -8.53 10.97
N ASN A 282 -18.40 -8.89 10.73
CA ASN A 282 -17.51 -9.52 11.72
C ASN A 282 -16.29 -8.62 12.02
N GLU A 283 -15.34 -8.56 11.10
CA GLU A 283 -14.16 -7.69 11.23
C GLU A 283 -14.48 -6.25 10.80
N THR A 284 -15.35 -6.09 9.82
CA THR A 284 -15.82 -4.80 9.30
C THR A 284 -17.33 -4.64 9.55
N VAL A 285 -17.73 -3.44 9.95
CA VAL A 285 -19.13 -3.14 10.34
C VAL A 285 -19.79 -2.10 9.44
N HIS A 286 -19.05 -1.50 8.55
CA HIS A 286 -19.55 -0.54 7.58
C HIS A 286 -18.60 -0.47 6.38
N LEU A 287 -19.17 -0.26 5.22
CA LEU A 287 -18.44 -0.12 3.96
C LEU A 287 -18.95 1.12 3.24
N LYS A 288 -18.06 1.83 2.56
CA LYS A 288 -18.46 2.93 1.69
C LYS A 288 -17.50 3.10 0.50
N TRP A 289 -18.09 3.50 -0.61
CA TRP A 289 -17.40 4.10 -1.73
C TRP A 289 -17.40 5.62 -1.57
N ILE A 290 -16.22 6.22 -1.45
CA ILE A 290 -16.10 7.65 -1.10
C ILE A 290 -14.96 8.31 -1.87
N ALA A 291 -15.16 9.56 -2.28
CA ALA A 291 -14.12 10.36 -2.90
C ALA A 291 -13.07 10.85 -1.87
N PRO A 292 -11.82 11.10 -2.27
CA PRO A 292 -10.75 11.48 -1.34
C PRO A 292 -11.04 12.75 -0.53
N ASP A 293 -11.51 13.80 -1.19
CA ASP A 293 -11.88 15.08 -0.57
C ASP A 293 -13.01 14.93 0.46
N THR A 294 -14.04 14.19 0.09
CA THR A 294 -15.18 13.92 0.96
C THR A 294 -14.76 13.13 2.20
N LEU A 295 -13.88 12.12 2.05
CA LEU A 295 -13.39 11.35 3.19
C LEU A 295 -12.58 12.21 4.16
N LEU A 296 -11.68 13.06 3.65
CA LEU A 296 -10.89 13.96 4.50
C LEU A 296 -11.74 15.04 5.17
N SER A 297 -12.78 15.55 4.50
CA SER A 297 -13.76 16.45 5.11
C SER A 297 -14.48 15.77 6.28
N GLU A 298 -14.99 14.54 6.08
CA GLU A 298 -15.59 13.77 7.17
C GLU A 298 -14.60 13.52 8.33
N TYR A 299 -13.33 13.20 8.00
CA TYR A 299 -12.28 12.98 8.99
C TYR A 299 -12.02 14.23 9.84
N SER A 300 -11.93 15.40 9.23
CA SER A 300 -11.68 16.66 9.92
C SER A 300 -12.79 17.02 10.93
N HIS A 301 -14.04 16.67 10.60
CA HIS A 301 -15.20 16.92 11.48
C HIS A 301 -15.41 15.89 12.57
N SER A 302 -15.08 14.63 12.31
CA SER A 302 -15.47 13.48 13.16
C SER A 302 -14.34 12.94 14.05
N LYS A 303 -13.16 13.54 14.02
CA LYS A 303 -12.03 13.27 14.93
C LYS A 303 -11.67 11.77 15.08
N GLY A 304 -10.72 11.28 14.27
CA GLY A 304 -10.10 9.97 14.49
C GLY A 304 -10.69 8.79 13.73
N LEU A 305 -11.38 9.03 12.62
CA LEU A 305 -11.99 7.96 11.80
C LEU A 305 -11.00 7.26 10.86
N LEU A 306 -9.78 7.73 10.69
CA LEU A 306 -8.78 7.16 9.79
C LEU A 306 -7.53 6.74 10.53
N ALA A 307 -6.92 5.62 10.12
CA ALA A 307 -5.58 5.26 10.59
C ALA A 307 -4.51 6.12 9.88
N PRO A 308 -3.33 6.37 10.49
CA PRO A 308 -2.32 7.26 9.94
C PRO A 308 -1.89 6.95 8.49
N PRO A 309 -1.62 5.68 8.11
CA PRO A 309 -1.32 5.37 6.71
C PRO A 309 -2.44 5.78 5.74
N GLN A 310 -3.70 5.57 6.13
CA GLN A 310 -4.85 5.94 5.29
C GLN A 310 -4.96 7.45 5.12
N VAL A 311 -4.73 8.23 6.20
CA VAL A 311 -4.69 9.70 6.09
C VAL A 311 -3.63 10.12 5.08
N TYR A 312 -2.43 9.58 5.19
CA TYR A 312 -1.32 9.89 4.30
C TYR A 312 -1.64 9.53 2.84
N GLU A 313 -2.12 8.31 2.59
CA GLU A 313 -2.42 7.85 1.24
C GLU A 313 -3.59 8.59 0.61
N VAL A 314 -4.62 8.93 1.38
CA VAL A 314 -5.76 9.73 0.87
C VAL A 314 -5.32 11.14 0.48
N HIS A 315 -4.42 11.78 1.23
CA HIS A 315 -3.85 13.07 0.83
C HIS A 315 -3.08 12.98 -0.50
N ARG A 316 -2.36 11.89 -0.74
CA ARG A 316 -1.68 11.67 -2.03
C ARG A 316 -2.68 11.55 -3.19
N LEU A 317 -3.84 10.95 -2.96
CA LEU A 317 -4.89 10.84 -3.97
C LEU A 317 -5.49 12.18 -4.35
N LEU A 318 -5.44 13.20 -3.47
CA LEU A 318 -5.96 14.55 -3.77
C LEU A 318 -5.29 15.22 -4.97
N HIS A 319 -4.08 14.79 -5.35
CA HIS A 319 -3.37 15.33 -6.52
C HIS A 319 -3.99 14.92 -7.86
N PHE A 320 -4.91 13.94 -7.87
CA PHE A 320 -5.48 13.38 -9.08
C PHE A 320 -7.00 13.52 -9.07
N GLN A 321 -7.55 14.46 -9.83
CA GLN A 321 -9.00 14.61 -9.97
C GLN A 321 -9.59 13.56 -10.92
N LEU A 322 -8.80 13.12 -11.90
CA LEU A 322 -9.19 12.11 -12.89
C LEU A 322 -8.55 10.76 -12.55
N VAL A 323 -9.36 9.73 -12.54
CA VAL A 323 -8.89 8.35 -12.28
C VAL A 323 -7.91 7.87 -13.35
N GLU A 324 -8.06 8.33 -14.57
CA GLU A 324 -7.17 8.00 -15.69
C GLU A 324 -5.74 8.52 -15.44
N ASP A 325 -5.61 9.72 -14.88
CA ASP A 325 -4.31 10.31 -14.54
C ASP A 325 -3.68 9.61 -13.34
N LEU A 326 -4.48 9.31 -12.31
CA LEU A 326 -4.05 8.50 -11.16
C LEU A 326 -3.56 7.12 -11.62
N HIS A 327 -4.33 6.43 -12.47
CA HIS A 327 -4.01 5.10 -12.96
C HIS A 327 -2.71 5.10 -13.76
N ARG A 328 -2.57 6.05 -14.70
CA ARG A 328 -1.35 6.21 -15.49
C ARG A 328 -0.14 6.49 -14.61
N PHE A 329 -0.27 7.48 -13.72
CA PHE A 329 0.81 7.84 -12.79
C PHE A 329 1.28 6.63 -11.98
N ASN A 330 0.35 5.90 -11.33
CA ASN A 330 0.74 4.77 -10.50
C ASN A 330 1.37 3.64 -11.31
N TRP A 331 0.84 3.38 -12.50
CA TRP A 331 1.37 2.37 -13.40
C TRP A 331 2.79 2.69 -13.86
N ASP A 332 3.02 3.90 -14.37
CA ASP A 332 4.32 4.36 -14.84
C ASP A 332 5.35 4.37 -13.71
N ARG A 333 4.93 4.78 -12.52
CA ARG A 333 5.78 4.76 -11.32
C ARG A 333 6.16 3.33 -10.94
N ALA A 334 5.23 2.40 -10.89
CA ALA A 334 5.49 1.00 -10.53
C ALA A 334 6.43 0.32 -11.53
N LEU A 335 6.36 0.70 -12.83
CA LEU A 335 7.26 0.18 -13.87
C LEU A 335 8.69 0.71 -13.78
N ASN A 336 8.86 1.98 -13.42
CA ASN A 336 10.12 2.70 -13.59
C ASN A 336 10.85 3.00 -12.27
N HIS A 337 10.16 2.95 -11.15
CA HIS A 337 10.70 3.35 -9.85
C HIS A 337 10.46 2.30 -8.77
N ARG A 338 11.35 2.28 -7.78
CA ARG A 338 11.16 1.43 -6.60
C ARG A 338 10.06 1.98 -5.71
N VAL A 339 9.19 1.10 -5.22
CA VAL A 339 8.24 1.44 -4.18
C VAL A 339 8.98 1.71 -2.87
N ARG A 340 8.74 2.88 -2.30
CA ARG A 340 9.36 3.29 -1.04
C ARG A 340 8.68 2.60 0.14
N GLN A 341 9.50 2.13 1.10
CA GLN A 341 9.03 1.71 2.40
C GLN A 341 8.91 2.92 3.33
N TYR A 342 7.71 3.17 3.83
CA TYR A 342 7.44 4.18 4.83
C TYR A 342 7.55 3.56 6.23
N PHE A 343 8.51 4.06 6.99
CA PHE A 343 8.68 3.75 8.39
C PHE A 343 8.51 5.03 9.20
N PRO A 344 7.35 5.25 9.85
CA PRO A 344 7.11 6.46 10.61
C PRO A 344 8.07 6.58 11.80
N VAL A 345 8.67 7.75 11.99
CA VAL A 345 9.53 8.06 13.15
C VAL A 345 8.85 9.11 14.01
N VAL A 346 8.77 8.84 15.31
CA VAL A 346 8.18 9.75 16.29
C VAL A 346 9.23 10.74 16.76
N VAL A 347 8.90 12.03 16.71
CA VAL A 347 9.74 13.14 17.20
C VAL A 347 8.96 13.92 18.25
N GLY A 348 9.54 14.04 19.44
CA GLY A 348 9.02 14.88 20.52
C GLY A 348 9.40 16.34 20.32
N CYS A 349 8.42 17.24 20.48
CA CYS A 349 8.58 18.68 20.56
C CYS A 349 8.34 19.18 21.99
N GLU A 350 8.56 20.46 22.27
CA GLU A 350 8.36 21.01 23.63
C GLU A 350 6.89 20.94 24.08
N ASP A 351 5.95 21.04 23.15
CA ASP A 351 4.51 21.12 23.39
C ASP A 351 3.69 20.03 22.69
N GLY A 352 4.36 19.01 22.10
CA GLY A 352 3.67 17.91 21.43
C GLY A 352 4.55 16.91 20.72
N ILE A 353 3.94 16.18 19.80
CA ILE A 353 4.60 15.09 19.06
C ILE A 353 4.28 15.25 17.58
N VAL A 354 5.30 15.01 16.74
CA VAL A 354 5.14 14.85 15.30
C VAL A 354 5.58 13.43 14.88
N VAL A 355 4.98 12.93 13.82
CA VAL A 355 5.41 11.72 13.14
C VAL A 355 5.99 12.12 11.81
N VAL A 356 7.26 11.86 11.59
CA VAL A 356 7.97 12.22 10.37
C VAL A 356 8.14 11.02 9.47
N TYR A 357 8.16 11.28 8.17
CA TYR A 357 8.30 10.28 7.10
C TYR A 357 9.55 10.55 6.27
N PRO A 358 10.02 9.58 5.46
CA PRO A 358 11.16 9.78 4.57
C PRO A 358 10.99 11.05 3.71
N GLY A 359 12.03 11.90 3.68
CA GLY A 359 12.02 13.19 3.00
C GLY A 359 11.73 14.39 3.91
N ASP A 360 11.32 14.17 5.16
CA ASP A 360 11.29 15.21 6.19
C ASP A 360 12.71 15.54 6.65
N GLU A 361 12.98 16.81 6.94
CA GLU A 361 14.30 17.28 7.41
C GLU A 361 14.70 16.65 8.76
N LEU A 362 13.72 16.26 9.58
CA LEU A 362 13.92 15.58 10.86
C LEU A 362 13.96 14.07 10.73
N TYR A 363 13.78 13.53 9.53
CA TYR A 363 13.80 12.09 9.34
C TYR A 363 15.25 11.58 9.41
N PRO A 364 15.58 10.65 10.33
CA PRO A 364 16.94 10.15 10.46
C PRO A 364 17.37 9.36 9.23
N GLU A 365 18.64 9.47 8.88
CA GLU A 365 19.23 8.72 7.76
C GLU A 365 19.11 7.21 7.98
N GLU A 366 19.31 6.76 9.23
CA GLU A 366 19.10 5.39 9.67
C GLU A 366 18.06 5.35 10.80
N PRO A 367 16.78 5.14 10.48
CA PRO A 367 15.72 5.09 11.50
C PRO A 367 15.85 3.83 12.36
N ASP A 368 15.67 3.98 13.67
CA ASP A 368 15.71 2.87 14.62
C ASP A 368 14.49 1.96 14.45
N ARG A 369 14.68 0.87 13.71
CA ARG A 369 13.61 -0.13 13.47
C ARG A 369 13.45 -1.11 14.63
N ILE A 370 14.39 -1.15 15.56
CA ILE A 370 14.40 -2.09 16.69
C ILE A 370 13.72 -1.48 17.91
N GLY A 371 13.85 -0.17 18.09
CA GLY A 371 13.32 0.58 19.22
C GLY A 371 14.22 0.54 20.44
N GLU A 372 15.53 0.47 20.22
CA GLU A 372 16.53 0.50 21.28
C GLU A 372 16.99 1.92 21.60
N SER A 373 16.78 2.85 20.68
CA SER A 373 17.13 4.26 20.86
C SER A 373 16.02 5.05 21.54
N PRO A 374 16.36 6.10 22.32
CA PRO A 374 15.36 7.01 22.84
C PRO A 374 14.62 7.73 21.72
N ILE A 375 13.39 8.18 22.01
CA ILE A 375 12.63 8.99 21.07
C ILE A 375 13.41 10.24 20.70
N LEU A 376 13.53 10.52 19.42
CA LEU A 376 14.14 11.74 18.91
C LEU A 376 13.38 12.95 19.45
N THR A 377 14.09 13.95 19.96
CA THR A 377 13.47 15.17 20.51
C THR A 377 14.11 16.42 19.93
N VAL A 378 13.29 17.45 19.70
CA VAL A 378 13.75 18.77 19.27
C VAL A 378 13.27 19.83 20.25
N LYS A 379 14.15 20.78 20.57
CA LYS A 379 13.82 21.95 21.41
C LYS A 379 13.13 23.03 20.55
N CYS A 380 11.88 22.79 20.24
CA CYS A 380 11.07 23.64 19.38
C CYS A 380 9.59 23.35 19.66
N SER A 381 8.75 24.39 19.65
CA SER A 381 7.29 24.23 19.70
C SER A 381 6.75 23.70 18.36
N LEU A 382 5.55 23.15 18.38
CA LEU A 382 4.86 22.73 17.14
C LEU A 382 4.60 23.91 16.19
N GLU A 383 4.36 25.11 16.73
CA GLU A 383 4.14 26.33 15.96
C GLU A 383 5.40 26.79 15.23
N ASP A 384 6.56 26.69 15.86
CA ASP A 384 7.83 27.13 15.30
C ASP A 384 8.53 26.07 14.45
N LEU A 385 8.08 24.83 14.55
CA LEU A 385 8.66 23.68 13.86
C LEU A 385 8.75 23.90 12.32
N PRO A 386 7.69 24.38 11.62
CA PRO A 386 7.75 24.63 10.18
C PRO A 386 8.73 25.74 9.79
N LYS A 387 8.92 26.75 10.65
CA LYS A 387 9.88 27.84 10.41
C LYS A 387 11.32 27.35 10.53
N ARG A 388 11.57 26.46 11.49
CA ARG A 388 12.91 25.95 11.79
C ARG A 388 13.34 24.79 10.90
N TYR A 389 12.38 23.97 10.47
CA TYR A 389 12.55 22.80 9.63
C TYR A 389 11.55 22.81 8.48
N PRO A 390 11.83 23.60 7.42
CA PRO A 390 10.86 23.87 6.35
C PRO A 390 10.61 22.71 5.40
N SER A 391 11.57 21.77 5.23
CA SER A 391 11.34 20.58 4.42
C SER A 391 10.51 19.56 5.19
N MET A 392 9.20 19.54 4.90
CA MET A 392 8.22 18.81 5.72
C MET A 392 7.57 17.66 4.99
N ASN A 393 7.70 16.45 5.58
CA ASN A 393 6.86 15.30 5.30
C ASN A 393 6.44 14.68 6.64
N ARG A 394 5.47 15.30 7.32
CA ARG A 394 5.13 14.96 8.71
C ARG A 394 3.64 15.08 9.01
N MET A 395 3.23 14.39 10.08
CA MET A 395 1.91 14.55 10.70
C MET A 395 2.07 15.05 12.13
N VAL A 396 1.31 16.06 12.53
CA VAL A 396 1.22 16.54 13.92
C VAL A 396 0.21 15.71 14.67
N VAL A 397 0.60 15.24 15.86
CA VAL A 397 -0.31 14.56 16.80
C VAL A 397 -0.81 15.62 17.79
N ALA A 398 -1.99 16.15 17.56
CA ALA A 398 -2.64 17.12 18.46
C ALA A 398 -3.69 16.39 19.31
N GLY A 399 -3.35 16.09 20.58
CA GLY A 399 -4.21 15.34 21.48
C GLY A 399 -4.49 13.92 20.98
N HIS A 400 -5.76 13.60 20.71
CA HIS A 400 -6.16 12.32 20.09
C HIS A 400 -6.35 12.38 18.59
N HIS A 401 -5.92 13.47 17.94
CA HIS A 401 -6.16 13.74 16.53
C HIS A 401 -4.85 13.80 15.76
N TRP A 402 -4.85 13.15 14.59
CA TRP A 402 -3.79 13.28 13.63
C TRP A 402 -4.14 14.42 12.68
N VAL A 403 -3.32 15.45 12.65
CA VAL A 403 -3.44 16.55 11.69
C VAL A 403 -2.27 16.44 10.74
N ASN A 404 -2.56 16.33 9.45
CA ASN A 404 -1.51 16.40 8.44
C ASN A 404 -1.05 17.86 8.32
N THR A 405 0.22 18.11 8.59
CA THR A 405 0.87 19.41 8.39
C THR A 405 1.88 19.38 7.26
N SER A 406 1.73 18.45 6.31
CA SER A 406 2.48 18.63 5.07
C SER A 406 2.20 20.06 4.60
N ALA A 407 3.29 20.81 4.41
CA ALA A 407 3.33 22.25 4.22
C ALA A 407 2.13 22.80 3.47
N GLY A 408 1.70 23.98 3.81
CA GLY A 408 0.45 24.65 3.42
C GLY A 408 -0.06 24.57 1.99
N ASP A 409 0.56 23.77 1.16
CA ASP A 409 0.27 23.57 -0.26
C ASP A 409 -0.15 22.13 -0.61
N GLY A 410 -0.34 21.26 0.39
CA GLY A 410 -0.73 19.86 0.12
C GLY A 410 0.32 19.03 -0.60
N GLN A 411 1.57 19.50 -0.70
CA GLN A 411 2.66 18.74 -1.31
C GLN A 411 3.07 17.57 -0.41
N VAL A 412 2.45 16.43 -0.61
CA VAL A 412 3.07 15.17 -0.25
C VAL A 412 4.30 15.04 -1.16
N ILE A 413 5.50 15.03 -0.58
CA ILE A 413 6.73 14.88 -1.35
C ILE A 413 6.57 13.62 -2.22
N PRO A 414 6.59 13.74 -3.54
CA PRO A 414 6.48 12.58 -4.43
C PRO A 414 7.60 11.60 -4.10
N ASP A 415 7.33 10.31 -4.18
CA ASP A 415 8.36 9.29 -4.14
C ASP A 415 9.40 9.60 -5.21
N PHE A 416 10.58 10.05 -4.83
CA PHE A 416 11.77 10.22 -5.69
C PHE A 416 11.56 10.98 -7.00
N GLU A 417 12.25 12.11 -7.18
CA GLU A 417 12.57 12.81 -8.45
C GLU A 417 11.56 12.70 -9.62
N TRP A 418 10.31 12.31 -9.30
CA TRP A 418 9.25 12.33 -10.26
C TRP A 418 8.86 13.78 -10.49
N THR A 419 9.42 14.37 -11.53
CA THR A 419 8.82 15.55 -12.14
C THR A 419 7.55 15.07 -12.85
N PHE A 420 6.39 15.50 -12.37
CA PHE A 420 5.16 15.34 -13.13
C PHE A 420 5.45 15.80 -14.57
N PRO A 421 5.11 15.02 -15.60
CA PRO A 421 5.08 15.55 -16.95
C PRO A 421 4.35 16.89 -16.94
N GLU A 422 4.82 17.89 -17.66
CA GLU A 422 4.19 19.24 -17.67
C GLU A 422 2.68 19.18 -17.88
N SER A 423 2.20 18.16 -18.62
CA SER A 423 0.77 17.86 -18.84
C SER A 423 0.00 17.36 -17.61
N LEU A 424 0.69 16.93 -16.54
CA LEU A 424 0.11 16.39 -15.32
C LEU A 424 0.48 17.21 -14.07
N GLN A 425 1.17 18.35 -14.25
CA GLN A 425 1.40 19.25 -13.12
C GLN A 425 0.06 19.79 -12.61
N PRO A 426 -0.22 19.68 -11.31
CA PRO A 426 -1.42 20.32 -10.75
C PRO A 426 -1.39 21.79 -11.15
N LYS A 427 -2.41 22.24 -11.83
CA LYS A 427 -2.61 23.67 -12.06
C LYS A 427 -2.94 24.28 -10.70
N LEU A 428 -1.94 24.93 -10.11
CA LEU A 428 -2.09 25.76 -8.91
C LEU A 428 -3.09 26.87 -9.14
#